data_1b74cabf82aa1eda4027e95032a5d594
#
_entry.id   1b74cabf82aa1eda4027e95032a5d594
#
_cell.length_a   1.000
_cell.length_b   1.000
_cell.length_c   1.000
_cell.angle_alpha   90.00
_cell.angle_beta   90.00
_cell.angle_gamma   90.00
#
_symmetry.space_group_name_H-M   'P 1'
#
loop_
_entity.id
_entity.type
_entity.pdbx_description
1 polymer ?
#
loop_
_entity_poly.entity_id
_entity_poly.type
_entity_poly.pdbx_seq_one_letter_code
_entity_poly.pdbx_strand_id
1 'polypeptide(L)'
;MLLDLHSKPILPPDRSVLSELDWGEVAALWNGNQLGQLHDWLNARWSRLIRNSPLGARDPEAELLQALAFATLALFFTQNQNQSGALLLLDDAMLALGKYRPSYMGIRIEPIYGTLQDLRPMLVGLAPDADCPMVPFVYPKFETLRAAP
;
A
#
# COMPACT_ATOMS: atom_id res chain seq x y z
N MET A 1 2.79 15.99 30.46
CA MET A 1 2.30 14.62 30.45
C MET A 1 3.23 13.70 29.68
N LEU A 2 3.48 12.59 30.23
CA LEU A 2 4.33 11.63 29.56
C LEU A 2 3.56 10.89 28.50
N LEU A 3 4.12 10.84 27.32
CA LEU A 3 3.59 9.97 26.29
C LEU A 3 3.84 8.54 26.69
N ASP A 4 2.85 7.71 26.45
CA ASP A 4 3.00 6.30 26.66
C ASP A 4 3.74 5.71 25.44
N LEU A 5 5.04 5.57 25.61
CA LEU A 5 5.89 5.10 24.50
C LEU A 5 5.70 3.63 24.19
N HIS A 6 4.97 2.92 25.03
CA HIS A 6 4.77 1.49 24.87
C HIS A 6 3.41 1.16 24.29
N SER A 7 2.51 2.13 24.22
CA SER A 7 1.21 1.89 23.63
C SER A 7 1.30 1.96 22.11
N LYS A 8 0.30 1.36 21.46
CA LYS A 8 0.18 1.50 20.02
C LYS A 8 -0.01 2.95 19.66
N PRO A 9 0.53 3.40 18.53
CA PRO A 9 0.25 4.74 18.06
C PRO A 9 -1.25 4.95 17.94
N ILE A 10 -1.71 6.10 18.42
CA ILE A 10 -3.12 6.46 18.28
C ILE A 10 -3.30 6.96 16.87
N LEU A 11 -4.05 6.20 16.08
CA LEU A 11 -4.41 6.66 14.75
C LEU A 11 -5.49 7.72 14.86
N PRO A 12 -5.40 8.79 14.06
CA PRO A 12 -6.47 9.78 14.03
C PRO A 12 -7.76 9.16 13.49
N PRO A 13 -8.88 9.84 13.65
CA PRO A 13 -10.14 9.34 13.11
C PRO A 13 -10.02 9.01 11.63
N ASP A 14 -10.75 7.98 11.23
CA ASP A 14 -10.77 7.54 9.84
C ASP A 14 -11.26 8.69 8.95
N ARG A 15 -10.47 9.03 7.95
CA ARG A 15 -10.74 10.13 7.04
C ARG A 15 -11.30 9.65 5.70
N SER A 16 -12.00 8.53 5.71
CA SER A 16 -12.50 7.92 4.48
C SER A 16 -13.34 8.89 3.66
N VAL A 17 -14.11 9.74 4.31
CA VAL A 17 -14.95 10.72 3.59
C VAL A 17 -14.10 11.66 2.74
N LEU A 18 -12.92 12.04 3.24
CA LEU A 18 -12.03 12.94 2.51
C LEU A 18 -11.26 12.22 1.41
N SER A 19 -11.07 10.93 1.57
CA SER A 19 -10.23 10.14 0.67
C SER A 19 -11.00 9.34 -0.37
N GLU A 20 -12.30 9.15 -0.15
CA GLU A 20 -13.15 8.29 -0.97
C GLU A 20 -13.08 8.58 -2.45
N LEU A 21 -13.14 9.86 -2.81
CA LEU A 21 -13.16 10.25 -4.22
C LEU A 21 -11.89 9.83 -4.94
N ASP A 22 -10.78 9.85 -4.20
CA ASP A 22 -9.49 9.50 -4.76
C ASP A 22 -9.29 8.00 -4.83
N TRP A 23 -9.88 7.27 -3.88
CA TRP A 23 -9.72 5.82 -3.84
C TRP A 23 -10.35 5.11 -5.03
N GLY A 24 -11.37 5.70 -5.64
CA GLY A 24 -11.96 5.14 -6.84
C GLY A 24 -10.95 5.05 -7.99
N GLU A 25 -10.13 6.07 -8.15
CA GLU A 25 -9.09 6.07 -9.17
C GLU A 25 -7.97 5.10 -8.83
N VAL A 26 -7.56 5.05 -7.58
CA VAL A 26 -6.57 4.07 -7.11
C VAL A 26 -7.07 2.66 -7.40
N ALA A 27 -8.30 2.36 -7.04
CA ALA A 27 -8.90 1.05 -7.28
C ALA A 27 -8.92 0.70 -8.77
N ALA A 28 -9.26 1.65 -9.62
CA ALA A 28 -9.32 1.43 -11.07
C ALA A 28 -7.93 1.11 -11.63
N LEU A 29 -6.91 1.85 -11.22
CA LEU A 29 -5.54 1.63 -11.69
C LEU A 29 -4.98 0.31 -11.16
N TRP A 30 -5.21 0.02 -9.89
CA TRP A 30 -4.74 -1.21 -9.28
C TRP A 30 -5.39 -2.43 -9.93
N ASN A 31 -6.72 -2.43 -10.00
CA ASN A 31 -7.47 -3.56 -10.54
C ASN A 31 -7.28 -3.72 -12.05
N GLY A 32 -6.95 -2.62 -12.74
CA GLY A 32 -6.61 -2.65 -14.15
C GLY A 32 -5.16 -2.99 -14.42
N ASN A 33 -4.39 -3.30 -13.39
CA ASN A 33 -2.98 -3.66 -13.51
C ASN A 33 -2.12 -2.54 -14.11
N GLN A 34 -2.51 -1.29 -13.85
CA GLN A 34 -1.77 -0.11 -14.30
C GLN A 34 -0.83 0.37 -13.18
N LEU A 35 0.07 -0.51 -12.76
CA LEU A 35 0.86 -0.28 -11.55
C LEU A 35 1.84 0.88 -11.68
N GLY A 36 2.43 1.06 -12.84
CA GLY A 36 3.33 2.20 -13.08
C GLY A 36 2.60 3.54 -12.95
N GLN A 37 1.44 3.64 -13.59
CA GLN A 37 0.60 4.84 -13.49
C GLN A 37 0.10 5.04 -12.06
N LEU A 38 -0.25 3.96 -11.38
CA LEU A 38 -0.70 4.04 -10.00
C LEU A 38 0.40 4.57 -9.09
N HIS A 39 1.62 4.08 -9.26
CA HIS A 39 2.75 4.59 -8.49
C HIS A 39 2.92 6.09 -8.69
N ASP A 40 2.86 6.55 -9.92
CA ASP A 40 3.02 7.98 -10.23
C ASP A 40 1.90 8.79 -9.60
N TRP A 41 0.67 8.28 -9.65
CA TRP A 41 -0.48 8.93 -9.04
C TRP A 41 -0.32 9.05 -7.52
N LEU A 42 0.05 7.95 -6.88
CA LEU A 42 0.25 7.93 -5.42
C LEU A 42 1.36 8.88 -4.99
N ASN A 43 2.46 8.88 -5.75
CA ASN A 43 3.61 9.73 -5.45
C ASN A 43 3.28 11.21 -5.62
N ALA A 44 2.52 11.56 -6.66
CA ALA A 44 2.12 12.94 -6.89
C ALA A 44 1.21 13.45 -5.76
N ARG A 45 0.26 12.62 -5.35
CA ARG A 45 -0.64 13.00 -4.26
C ARG A 45 0.11 13.09 -2.93
N TRP A 46 0.99 12.14 -2.66
CA TRP A 46 1.84 12.17 -1.47
C TRP A 46 2.66 13.45 -1.41
N SER A 47 3.30 13.82 -2.51
CA SER A 47 4.13 15.02 -2.59
C SER A 47 3.33 16.29 -2.31
N ARG A 48 2.13 16.40 -2.89
CA ARG A 48 1.26 17.54 -2.64
C ARG A 48 0.82 17.60 -1.19
N LEU A 49 0.49 16.46 -0.63
CA LEU A 49 -0.04 16.38 0.71
C LEU A 49 1.00 16.78 1.74
N ILE A 50 2.23 16.30 1.62
CA ILE A 50 3.28 16.61 2.59
C ILE A 50 3.68 18.09 2.52
N ARG A 51 3.53 18.74 1.37
CA ARG A 51 3.81 20.16 1.25
C ARG A 51 2.73 21.03 1.85
N ASN A 52 1.50 20.54 1.87
CA ASN A 52 0.34 21.34 2.28
C ASN A 52 -0.20 20.96 3.65
N SER A 53 0.18 19.82 4.19
CA SER A 53 -0.29 19.39 5.50
C SER A 53 0.58 19.99 6.60
N PRO A 54 -0.03 20.48 7.70
CA PRO A 54 0.73 20.93 8.87
C PRO A 54 1.59 19.81 9.47
N LEU A 55 1.22 18.57 9.27
CA LEU A 55 1.96 17.42 9.79
C LEU A 55 3.03 16.94 8.80
N GLY A 56 3.03 17.44 7.57
CA GLY A 56 3.99 17.03 6.55
C GLY A 56 3.94 15.53 6.31
N ALA A 57 5.11 14.90 6.31
CA ALA A 57 5.21 13.47 6.06
C ALA A 57 4.58 12.62 7.16
N ARG A 58 4.25 13.20 8.30
CA ARG A 58 3.57 12.50 9.39
C ARG A 58 2.05 12.50 9.26
N ASP A 59 1.53 13.17 8.26
CA ASP A 59 0.10 13.12 8.00
C ASP A 59 -0.29 11.66 7.75
N PRO A 60 -1.33 11.15 8.45
CA PRO A 60 -1.71 9.73 8.29
C PRO A 60 -2.07 9.35 6.88
N GLU A 61 -2.68 10.26 6.12
CA GLU A 61 -2.97 9.98 4.72
C GLU A 61 -1.67 9.87 3.92
N ALA A 62 -0.69 10.73 4.21
CA ALA A 62 0.61 10.66 3.53
C ALA A 62 1.32 9.34 3.84
N GLU A 63 1.29 8.91 5.09
CA GLU A 63 1.90 7.63 5.46
C GLU A 63 1.22 6.46 4.77
N LEU A 64 -0.10 6.49 4.67
CA LEU A 64 -0.85 5.43 3.97
C LEU A 64 -0.53 5.44 2.49
N LEU A 65 -0.49 6.61 1.85
CA LEU A 65 -0.13 6.72 0.44
C LEU A 65 1.26 6.15 0.18
N GLN A 66 2.22 6.45 1.05
CA GLN A 66 3.56 5.91 0.92
C GLN A 66 3.58 4.39 1.06
N ALA A 67 2.84 3.86 2.02
CA ALA A 67 2.74 2.42 2.22
C ALA A 67 2.14 1.73 0.99
N LEU A 68 1.10 2.32 0.41
CA LEU A 68 0.50 1.78 -0.81
C LEU A 68 1.45 1.90 -2.01
N ALA A 69 2.24 2.97 -2.06
CA ALA A 69 3.25 3.11 -3.11
C ALA A 69 4.32 2.02 -3.02
N PHE A 70 4.76 1.70 -1.82
CA PHE A 70 5.70 0.59 -1.62
C PHE A 70 5.09 -0.73 -2.08
N ALA A 71 3.83 -1.00 -1.72
CA ALA A 71 3.15 -2.20 -2.16
C ALA A 71 3.03 -2.26 -3.68
N THR A 72 2.65 -1.13 -4.29
CA THR A 72 2.54 -1.03 -5.74
C THR A 72 3.86 -1.32 -6.42
N LEU A 73 4.95 -0.75 -5.93
CA LEU A 73 6.28 -0.99 -6.49
C LEU A 73 6.74 -2.43 -6.29
N ALA A 74 6.43 -3.02 -5.14
CA ALA A 74 6.77 -4.43 -4.91
C ALA A 74 6.11 -5.32 -5.97
N LEU A 75 4.84 -5.06 -6.26
CA LEU A 75 4.13 -5.81 -7.28
C LEU A 75 4.65 -5.50 -8.68
N PHE A 76 4.95 -4.24 -8.95
CA PHE A 76 5.49 -3.81 -10.24
C PHE A 76 6.84 -4.47 -10.52
N PHE A 77 7.73 -4.48 -9.55
CA PHE A 77 9.03 -5.14 -9.70
C PHE A 77 8.90 -6.64 -9.84
N THR A 78 7.91 -7.25 -9.18
CA THR A 78 7.62 -8.67 -9.38
C THR A 78 7.24 -8.94 -10.82
N GLN A 79 6.38 -8.11 -11.39
CA GLN A 79 5.99 -8.24 -12.80
C GLN A 79 7.17 -8.09 -13.75
N ASN A 80 8.11 -7.24 -13.40
CA ASN A 80 9.28 -6.96 -14.24
C ASN A 80 10.47 -7.85 -13.93
N GLN A 81 10.24 -8.93 -13.19
CA GLN A 81 11.27 -9.93 -12.88
C GLN A 81 12.43 -9.38 -12.06
N ASN A 82 12.17 -8.34 -11.26
CA ASN A 82 13.17 -7.76 -10.38
C ASN A 82 12.95 -8.27 -8.95
N GLN A 83 13.47 -9.44 -8.67
CA GLN A 83 13.29 -10.12 -7.39
C GLN A 83 13.82 -9.31 -6.22
N SER A 84 15.03 -8.80 -6.31
CA SER A 84 15.63 -8.08 -5.19
C SER A 84 14.93 -6.76 -4.91
N GLY A 85 14.54 -6.03 -5.95
CA GLY A 85 13.76 -4.81 -5.79
C GLY A 85 12.39 -5.10 -5.19
N ALA A 86 11.75 -6.17 -5.66
CA ALA A 86 10.45 -6.57 -5.14
C ALA A 86 10.52 -6.91 -3.64
N LEU A 87 11.52 -7.70 -3.24
CA LEU A 87 11.67 -8.09 -1.84
C LEU A 87 11.90 -6.90 -0.93
N LEU A 88 12.76 -5.97 -1.35
CA LEU A 88 13.05 -4.78 -0.56
C LEU A 88 11.79 -3.96 -0.30
N LEU A 89 11.05 -3.69 -1.35
CA LEU A 89 9.84 -2.88 -1.24
C LEU A 89 8.69 -3.62 -0.58
N LEU A 90 8.63 -4.93 -0.75
CA LEU A 90 7.63 -5.75 -0.08
C LEU A 90 7.79 -5.68 1.43
N ASP A 91 9.02 -5.78 1.92
CA ASP A 91 9.28 -5.69 3.36
C ASP A 91 8.91 -4.30 3.90
N ASP A 92 9.26 -3.25 3.17
CA ASP A 92 8.90 -1.89 3.54
C ASP A 92 7.38 -1.70 3.53
N ALA A 93 6.70 -2.26 2.54
CA ALA A 93 5.25 -2.16 2.45
C ALA A 93 4.56 -2.89 3.61
N MET A 94 5.02 -4.09 3.93
CA MET A 94 4.43 -4.86 5.02
C MET A 94 4.61 -4.15 6.36
N LEU A 95 5.80 -3.60 6.59
CA LEU A 95 6.06 -2.85 7.81
C LEU A 95 5.14 -1.63 7.91
N ALA A 96 4.99 -0.89 6.82
CA ALA A 96 4.18 0.31 6.82
C ALA A 96 2.68 0.01 6.88
N LEU A 97 2.20 -1.00 6.17
CA LEU A 97 0.78 -1.34 6.14
C LEU A 97 0.30 -2.03 7.41
N GLY A 98 1.18 -2.68 8.14
CA GLY A 98 0.79 -3.51 9.28
C GLY A 98 -0.01 -2.76 10.32
N LYS A 99 0.27 -1.48 10.54
CA LYS A 99 -0.42 -0.69 11.55
C LYS A 99 -1.82 -0.25 11.12
N TYR A 100 -2.17 -0.42 9.85
CA TYR A 100 -3.48 -0.01 9.32
C TYR A 100 -4.43 -1.18 9.13
N ARG A 101 -4.01 -2.38 9.51
CA ARG A 101 -4.86 -3.57 9.36
C ARG A 101 -6.02 -3.53 10.34
N PRO A 102 -7.19 -4.05 10.01
CA PRO A 102 -7.52 -4.69 8.73
C PRO A 102 -8.03 -3.74 7.67
N SER A 103 -8.39 -2.52 8.06
CA SER A 103 -8.87 -1.50 7.13
C SER A 103 -8.62 -0.11 7.71
N TYR A 104 -8.48 0.87 6.83
CA TYR A 104 -8.25 2.25 7.25
C TYR A 104 -8.58 3.19 6.10
N MET A 105 -9.11 4.34 6.42
CA MET A 105 -9.44 5.40 5.45
C MET A 105 -10.29 4.91 4.28
N GLY A 106 -11.20 4.00 4.55
CA GLY A 106 -12.15 3.53 3.54
C GLY A 106 -11.64 2.45 2.62
N ILE A 107 -10.46 1.88 2.89
CA ILE A 107 -9.94 0.78 2.09
C ILE A 107 -9.63 -0.43 2.96
N ARG A 108 -9.70 -1.59 2.34
CA ARG A 108 -9.36 -2.83 3.01
C ARG A 108 -7.87 -3.12 2.85
N ILE A 109 -7.16 -3.09 3.97
CA ILE A 109 -5.71 -3.33 4.00
C ILE A 109 -5.40 -4.83 4.08
N GLU A 110 -6.26 -5.59 4.76
CA GLU A 110 -6.00 -7.01 5.03
C GLU A 110 -5.74 -7.84 3.77
N PRO A 111 -6.53 -7.71 2.69
CA PRO A 111 -6.24 -8.49 1.49
C PRO A 111 -4.89 -8.14 0.87
N ILE A 112 -4.52 -6.87 0.90
CA ILE A 112 -3.22 -6.43 0.36
C ILE A 112 -2.08 -7.01 1.20
N TYR A 113 -2.19 -6.83 2.52
CA TYR A 113 -1.17 -7.32 3.45
C TYR A 113 -1.01 -8.84 3.34
N GLY A 114 -2.12 -9.55 3.31
CA GLY A 114 -2.10 -11.01 3.20
C GLY A 114 -1.43 -11.50 1.93
N THR A 115 -1.68 -10.82 0.82
CA THR A 115 -1.04 -11.20 -0.45
C THR A 115 0.46 -10.94 -0.42
N LEU A 116 0.88 -9.81 0.15
CA LEU A 116 2.31 -9.54 0.30
C LEU A 116 2.97 -10.57 1.20
N GLN A 117 2.29 -10.95 2.27
CA GLN A 117 2.78 -11.96 3.19
C GLN A 117 2.97 -13.30 2.48
N ASP A 118 2.04 -13.68 1.63
CA ASP A 118 2.12 -14.94 0.87
C ASP A 118 3.16 -14.87 -0.25
N LEU A 119 3.32 -13.70 -0.85
CA LEU A 119 4.26 -13.51 -1.94
C LEU A 119 5.72 -13.61 -1.47
N ARG A 120 5.99 -13.16 -0.27
CA ARG A 120 7.35 -13.07 0.23
C ARG A 120 8.12 -14.39 0.15
N PRO A 121 7.62 -15.52 0.69
CA PRO A 121 8.35 -16.77 0.59
C PRO A 121 8.52 -17.26 -0.86
N MET A 122 7.58 -16.92 -1.74
CA MET A 122 7.74 -17.27 -3.15
C MET A 122 8.93 -16.54 -3.78
N LEU A 123 9.09 -15.26 -3.45
CA LEU A 123 10.21 -14.47 -3.98
C LEU A 123 11.54 -14.90 -3.37
N VAL A 124 11.55 -15.15 -2.07
CA VAL A 124 12.79 -15.59 -1.38
C VAL A 124 13.26 -16.92 -1.93
N GLY A 125 12.34 -17.82 -2.25
CA GLY A 125 12.67 -19.16 -2.71
C GLY A 125 13.00 -19.27 -4.20
N LEU A 126 12.95 -18.17 -4.95
CA LEU A 126 13.22 -18.24 -6.39
C LEU A 126 14.68 -18.54 -6.68
N ALA A 127 14.92 -19.42 -7.65
CA ALA A 127 16.24 -19.59 -8.22
C ALA A 127 16.63 -18.32 -9.00
N PRO A 128 17.94 -18.04 -9.16
CA PRO A 128 18.35 -16.77 -9.78
C PRO A 128 17.79 -16.52 -11.18
N ASP A 129 17.50 -17.58 -11.94
CA ASP A 129 16.99 -17.47 -13.30
C ASP A 129 15.51 -17.84 -13.44
N ALA A 130 14.82 -18.05 -12.30
CA ALA A 130 13.42 -18.40 -12.32
C ALA A 130 12.54 -17.15 -12.45
N ASP A 131 11.40 -17.31 -13.10
CA ASP A 131 10.44 -16.23 -13.26
C ASP A 131 9.73 -15.95 -11.94
N CYS A 132 9.49 -14.67 -11.68
CA CYS A 132 8.67 -14.25 -10.56
C CYS A 132 7.21 -14.63 -10.80
N PRO A 133 6.42 -14.79 -9.70
CA PRO A 133 5.00 -15.10 -9.84
C PRO A 133 4.29 -14.08 -10.71
N MET A 134 3.35 -14.55 -11.51
CA MET A 134 2.63 -13.70 -12.46
C MET A 134 1.40 -13.07 -11.82
N VAL A 135 1.14 -11.81 -12.17
CA VAL A 135 -0.15 -11.17 -11.98
C VAL A 135 -1.12 -11.76 -13.00
N PRO A 136 -2.39 -11.85 -12.70
CA PRO A 136 -3.11 -11.41 -11.49
C PRO A 136 -3.30 -12.50 -10.44
N PHE A 137 -2.68 -13.66 -10.60
CA PHE A 137 -3.01 -14.82 -9.75
C PHE A 137 -2.70 -14.62 -8.27
N VAL A 138 -1.67 -13.81 -7.97
CA VAL A 138 -1.24 -13.62 -6.59
C VAL A 138 -1.64 -12.25 -6.04
N TYR A 139 -2.21 -11.37 -6.86
CA TYR A 139 -2.46 -10.00 -6.42
C TYR A 139 -3.93 -9.82 -6.04
N PRO A 140 -4.19 -9.20 -4.90
CA PRO A 140 -5.56 -8.95 -4.48
C PRO A 140 -6.17 -7.82 -5.29
N LYS A 141 -7.48 -7.79 -5.31
CA LYS A 141 -8.16 -6.60 -5.79
C LYS A 141 -8.11 -5.52 -4.74
N PHE A 142 -8.02 -4.29 -5.20
CA PHE A 142 -8.12 -3.14 -4.32
C PHE A 142 -9.59 -2.91 -4.02
N GLU A 143 -9.96 -3.03 -2.75
CA GLU A 143 -11.34 -2.95 -2.32
C GLU A 143 -11.53 -1.73 -1.42
N THR A 144 -12.58 -0.97 -1.69
CA THR A 144 -12.98 0.13 -0.83
C THR A 144 -14.13 -0.29 0.05
N LEU A 145 -14.17 0.29 1.25
CA LEU A 145 -15.30 0.13 2.14
C LEU A 145 -16.27 1.26 1.84
N ARG A 146 -17.49 0.91 1.43
CA ARG A 146 -18.50 1.89 1.16
C ARG A 146 -19.60 1.78 2.17
N ALA A 147 -20.17 2.93 2.53
CA ALA A 147 -21.40 2.93 3.26
C ALA A 147 -22.45 2.29 2.39
N ALA A 148 -23.38 1.55 3.00
CA ALA A 148 -24.49 0.98 2.25
C ALA A 148 -25.29 2.09 1.61
N PRO A 149 -25.75 1.93 0.36
CA PRO A 149 -26.56 2.95 -0.28
C PRO A 149 -27.88 3.18 0.42
#